data_c72619dba2e4f53782abe46dea1dbac6
#
_entry.id   c72619dba2e4f53782abe46dea1dbac6
#
_cell.length_a   1.000
_cell.length_b   1.000
_cell.length_c   1.000
_cell.angle_alpha   90.00
_cell.angle_beta   90.00
_cell.angle_gamma   90.00
#
_symmetry.space_group_name_H-M   'P 1'
#
loop_
_entity.id
_entity.type
_entity.pdbx_description
1 polymer ?
#
loop_
_entity_poly.entity_id
_entity_poly.type
_entity_poly.pdbx_seq_one_letter_code
_entity_poly.pdbx_strand_id
1 'polypeptide(L)'
;MTENTLHPLTISLHKQSRVLEIVYNDGENFKLPCEYLRVFSPSADVKGHGPGQEVLQLGKENVNIKEVEPVGNYAVRLIFDDGHETGLYTWNYLYELGQNQKSNWIDYLHTLNKSGHKRKQDG
;
A
#
# COMPACT_ATOMS: atom_id res chain seq x y z
N MET A 1 -3.13 -0.27 30.96
CA MET A 1 -3.36 -0.25 30.37
C MET A 1 -3.24 0.02 29.35
N THR A 2 -3.19 0.15 28.70
CA THR A 2 -3.15 0.35 27.93
C THR A 2 -3.24 0.63 26.94
N GLU A 3 -3.59 0.85 26.60
CA GLU A 3 -3.83 1.07 25.76
C GLU A 3 -3.80 1.87 24.76
N ASN A 4 -3.13 2.50 24.41
CA ASN A 4 -2.86 3.44 23.33
C ASN A 4 -2.03 2.84 22.23
N THR A 5 -2.21 1.57 22.00
CA THR A 5 -1.59 0.90 20.86
C THR A 5 -2.18 1.47 19.57
N LEU A 6 -1.32 1.90 18.67
CA LEU A 6 -1.73 2.47 17.39
C LEU A 6 -2.46 1.41 16.56
N HIS A 7 -3.70 1.69 16.21
CA HIS A 7 -4.49 0.77 15.40
C HIS A 7 -5.58 1.53 14.65
N PRO A 8 -6.07 0.95 13.56
CA PRO A 8 -7.17 1.61 12.81
C PRO A 8 -8.47 1.51 13.57
N LEU A 9 -9.25 2.59 13.53
CA LEU A 9 -10.63 2.57 13.96
C LEU A 9 -11.55 2.13 12.83
N THR A 10 -11.25 2.57 11.58
CA THR A 10 -12.03 2.16 10.41
C THR A 10 -11.10 1.95 9.23
N ILE A 11 -11.48 1.02 8.38
CA ILE A 11 -10.82 0.77 7.10
C ILE A 11 -11.93 0.69 6.06
N SER A 12 -11.89 1.58 5.07
CA SER A 12 -12.94 1.68 4.06
C SER A 12 -12.33 1.57 2.66
N LEU A 13 -12.81 0.61 1.90
CA LEU A 13 -12.35 0.42 0.53
C LEU A 13 -13.28 1.16 -0.43
N HIS A 14 -12.73 2.13 -1.15
CA HIS A 14 -13.47 2.89 -2.16
C HIS A 14 -13.07 2.36 -3.54
N LYS A 15 -13.86 1.43 -4.06
CA LYS A 15 -13.48 0.72 -5.29
C LYS A 15 -13.53 1.60 -6.54
N GLN A 16 -14.44 2.55 -6.59
CA GLN A 16 -14.54 3.42 -7.76
C GLN A 16 -13.34 4.35 -7.89
N SER A 17 -12.91 4.92 -6.77
CA SER A 17 -11.75 5.81 -6.77
C SER A 17 -10.44 5.07 -6.57
N ARG A 18 -10.49 3.77 -6.28
CA ARG A 18 -9.33 2.92 -6.04
C ARG A 18 -8.46 3.45 -4.91
N VAL A 19 -9.11 3.70 -3.77
CA VAL A 19 -8.46 4.25 -2.59
C VAL A 19 -8.87 3.43 -1.37
N LEU A 20 -7.90 3.13 -0.52
CA LEU A 20 -8.16 2.54 0.79
C LEU A 20 -8.02 3.64 1.82
N GLU A 21 -9.10 3.92 2.54
CA GLU A 21 -9.11 4.95 3.56
C GLU A 21 -9.00 4.32 4.93
N ILE A 22 -8.07 4.81 5.76
CA ILE A 22 -7.82 4.26 7.08
C ILE A 22 -7.81 5.39 8.09
N VAL A 23 -8.66 5.27 9.11
CA VAL A 23 -8.69 6.23 10.22
C VAL A 23 -8.12 5.54 11.44
N TYR A 24 -7.06 6.13 12.01
CA TYR A 24 -6.38 5.56 13.17
C TYR A 24 -6.88 6.17 14.48
N ASN A 25 -6.60 5.48 15.57
CA ASN A 25 -7.05 5.91 16.89
C ASN A 25 -6.36 7.16 17.41
N ASP A 26 -5.30 7.62 16.73
CA ASP A 26 -4.66 8.91 17.06
C ASP A 26 -5.25 10.07 16.26
N GLY A 27 -6.26 9.80 15.44
CA GLY A 27 -6.93 10.84 14.65
C GLY A 27 -6.40 10.97 13.23
N GLU A 28 -5.32 10.28 12.88
CA GLU A 28 -4.81 10.34 11.50
C GLU A 28 -5.77 9.64 10.55
N ASN A 29 -5.99 10.26 9.41
CA ASN A 29 -6.84 9.73 8.35
C ASN A 29 -6.03 9.69 7.06
N PHE A 30 -5.75 8.48 6.57
CA PHE A 30 -4.97 8.30 5.36
C PHE A 30 -5.84 7.79 4.24
N LYS A 31 -5.66 8.36 3.03
CA LYS A 31 -6.31 7.89 1.82
C LYS A 31 -5.23 7.39 0.89
N LEU A 32 -5.08 6.08 0.82
CA LEU A 32 -3.96 5.44 0.14
C LEU A 32 -4.44 4.84 -1.17
N PRO A 33 -3.90 5.31 -2.31
CA PRO A 33 -4.27 4.72 -3.60
C PRO A 33 -3.91 3.25 -3.68
N CYS A 34 -4.73 2.47 -4.35
CA CYS A 34 -4.46 1.04 -4.52
C CYS A 34 -3.14 0.81 -5.24
N GLU A 35 -2.82 1.64 -6.23
CA GLU A 35 -1.53 1.55 -6.93
C GLU A 35 -0.37 1.70 -5.95
N TYR A 36 -0.45 2.68 -5.06
CA TYR A 36 0.59 2.94 -4.06
C TYR A 36 0.77 1.73 -3.15
N LEU A 37 -0.34 1.19 -2.65
CA LEU A 37 -0.30 0.01 -1.78
C LEU A 37 0.26 -1.22 -2.50
N ARG A 38 -0.05 -1.37 -3.77
CA ARG A 38 0.44 -2.48 -4.57
C ARG A 38 1.94 -2.38 -4.82
N VAL A 39 2.39 -1.17 -5.18
CA VAL A 39 3.80 -0.92 -5.46
C VAL A 39 4.66 -1.13 -4.21
N PHE A 40 4.14 -0.77 -3.06
CA PHE A 40 4.86 -0.87 -1.78
C PHE A 40 4.41 -2.06 -0.95
N SER A 41 3.92 -3.12 -1.60
CA SER A 41 3.53 -4.33 -0.89
C SER A 41 4.70 -4.88 -0.06
N PRO A 42 4.44 -5.31 1.17
CA PRO A 42 5.49 -5.89 2.01
C PRO A 42 5.84 -7.33 1.66
N SER A 43 5.19 -7.89 0.63
CA SER A 43 5.46 -9.25 0.17
C SER A 43 6.88 -9.38 -0.35
N ALA A 44 7.49 -10.56 -0.18
CA ALA A 44 8.79 -10.85 -0.74
C ALA A 44 8.82 -10.75 -2.25
N ASP A 45 7.67 -10.94 -2.91
CA ASP A 45 7.56 -10.77 -4.36
C ASP A 45 7.92 -9.35 -4.80
N VAL A 46 7.75 -8.38 -3.91
CA VAL A 46 8.03 -6.97 -4.19
C VAL A 46 9.33 -6.54 -3.52
N LYS A 47 9.50 -6.88 -2.25
CA LYS A 47 10.67 -6.44 -1.48
C LYS A 47 11.93 -7.22 -1.80
N GLY A 48 11.80 -8.41 -2.39
CA GLY A 48 12.95 -9.25 -2.65
C GLY A 48 13.46 -9.91 -1.38
N HIS A 49 14.69 -10.38 -1.44
CA HIS A 49 15.27 -11.14 -0.33
C HIS A 49 16.24 -10.33 0.53
N GLY A 50 16.36 -9.03 0.27
CA GLY A 50 17.22 -8.17 1.07
C GLY A 50 17.39 -6.79 0.43
N PRO A 51 18.14 -5.90 1.07
CA PRO A 51 18.36 -4.56 0.52
C PRO A 51 18.95 -4.63 -0.88
N GLY A 52 18.43 -3.82 -1.78
CA GLY A 52 18.85 -3.81 -3.16
C GLY A 52 18.24 -4.88 -4.02
N GLN A 53 17.42 -5.76 -3.44
CA GLN A 53 16.78 -6.87 -4.16
C GLN A 53 15.33 -6.55 -4.50
N GLU A 54 14.91 -5.32 -4.28
CA GLU A 54 13.53 -4.92 -4.55
C GLU A 54 13.20 -5.08 -6.02
N VAL A 55 11.97 -5.53 -6.30
CA VAL A 55 11.49 -5.73 -7.65
C VAL A 55 10.62 -4.54 -8.04
N LEU A 56 11.07 -3.76 -9.02
CA LEU A 56 10.33 -2.59 -9.47
C LEU A 56 9.01 -3.02 -10.09
N GLN A 57 7.92 -2.51 -9.55
CA GLN A 57 6.58 -2.85 -10.02
C GLN A 57 6.18 -1.96 -11.19
N LEU A 58 5.70 -2.57 -12.27
CA LEU A 58 5.33 -1.85 -13.49
C LEU A 58 3.88 -2.13 -13.84
N GLY A 59 3.23 -1.14 -14.46
CA GLY A 59 1.90 -1.33 -15.00
C GLY A 59 0.81 -1.48 -13.95
N LYS A 60 0.96 -0.86 -12.80
CA LYS A 60 0.00 -1.01 -11.70
C LYS A 60 -0.99 0.15 -11.59
N GLU A 61 -1.02 1.04 -12.57
CA GLU A 61 -1.82 2.26 -12.51
C GLU A 61 -3.32 2.01 -12.32
N ASN A 62 -3.81 0.89 -12.82
CA ASN A 62 -5.24 0.59 -12.79
C ASN A 62 -5.58 -0.53 -11.80
N VAL A 63 -4.63 -0.94 -10.98
CA VAL A 63 -4.88 -2.01 -10.02
C VAL A 63 -5.92 -1.57 -8.99
N ASN A 64 -6.77 -2.51 -8.59
CA ASN A 64 -7.76 -2.27 -7.55
C ASN A 64 -7.62 -3.35 -6.50
N ILE A 65 -8.17 -3.09 -5.33
CA ILE A 65 -8.25 -4.09 -4.27
C ILE A 65 -9.59 -4.77 -4.37
N LYS A 66 -9.59 -6.09 -4.47
CA LYS A 66 -10.81 -6.88 -4.51
C LYS A 66 -11.36 -7.09 -3.11
N GLU A 67 -10.47 -7.29 -2.15
CA GLU A 67 -10.88 -7.68 -0.82
C GLU A 67 -9.83 -7.28 0.20
N VAL A 68 -10.29 -6.91 1.40
CA VAL A 68 -9.43 -6.63 2.56
C VAL A 68 -9.73 -7.69 3.60
N GLU A 69 -8.76 -8.53 3.90
CA GLU A 69 -8.95 -9.63 4.86
C GLU A 69 -8.21 -9.32 6.16
N PRO A 70 -8.92 -9.25 7.28
CA PRO A 70 -8.24 -9.10 8.56
C PRO A 70 -7.39 -10.31 8.89
N VAL A 71 -6.21 -10.07 9.46
CA VAL A 71 -5.33 -11.13 9.94
C VAL A 71 -5.07 -10.85 11.41
N GLY A 72 -5.62 -11.71 12.29
CA GLY A 72 -5.58 -11.43 13.70
C GLY A 72 -6.14 -10.05 13.99
N ASN A 73 -5.56 -9.37 14.95
CA ASN A 73 -5.92 -7.99 15.27
C ASN A 73 -4.76 -7.03 15.01
N TYR A 74 -3.84 -7.41 14.09
CA TYR A 74 -2.61 -6.64 13.89
C TYR A 74 -2.32 -6.31 12.42
N ALA A 75 -3.10 -6.83 11.48
CA ALA A 75 -2.77 -6.66 10.06
C ALA A 75 -3.98 -6.94 9.17
N VAL A 76 -3.87 -6.57 7.90
CA VAL A 76 -4.79 -7.01 6.86
C VAL A 76 -3.99 -7.56 5.69
N ARG A 77 -4.58 -8.53 5.02
CA ARG A 77 -4.09 -9.00 3.74
C ARG A 77 -4.90 -8.29 2.66
N LEU A 78 -4.23 -7.68 1.70
CA LEU A 78 -4.90 -7.01 0.60
C LEU A 78 -4.87 -7.93 -0.61
N ILE A 79 -6.04 -8.22 -1.16
CA ILE A 79 -6.18 -9.05 -2.34
C ILE A 79 -6.43 -8.13 -3.51
N PHE A 80 -5.43 -8.04 -4.39
CA PHE A 80 -5.48 -7.14 -5.54
C PHE A 80 -6.05 -7.87 -6.75
N ASP A 81 -6.61 -7.11 -7.68
CA ASP A 81 -7.26 -7.70 -8.86
C ASP A 81 -6.26 -8.15 -9.93
N ASP A 82 -4.97 -7.89 -9.73
CA ASP A 82 -3.92 -8.41 -10.61
C ASP A 82 -3.37 -9.76 -10.14
N GLY A 83 -4.00 -10.36 -9.12
CA GLY A 83 -3.60 -11.65 -8.61
C GLY A 83 -2.63 -11.61 -7.44
N HIS A 84 -2.12 -10.44 -7.09
CA HIS A 84 -1.20 -10.30 -5.96
C HIS A 84 -1.99 -10.33 -4.65
N GLU A 85 -1.70 -11.27 -3.77
CA GLU A 85 -2.42 -11.40 -2.51
C GLU A 85 -1.55 -11.85 -1.35
N THR A 86 -0.23 -11.77 -1.51
CA THR A 86 0.71 -12.25 -0.50
C THR A 86 1.20 -11.16 0.44
N GLY A 87 0.76 -9.92 0.25
CA GLY A 87 1.20 -8.83 1.12
C GLY A 87 0.39 -8.77 2.41
N LEU A 88 1.10 -8.83 3.53
CA LEU A 88 0.50 -8.71 4.85
C LEU A 88 0.86 -7.33 5.39
N TYR A 89 -0.14 -6.46 5.49
CA TYR A 89 0.07 -5.06 5.88
C TYR A 89 -0.26 -4.89 7.34
N THR A 90 0.77 -4.75 8.17
CA THR A 90 0.56 -4.50 9.60
C THR A 90 0.05 -3.08 9.80
N TRP A 91 -0.57 -2.83 10.97
CA TRP A 91 -1.05 -1.48 11.29
C TRP A 91 0.09 -0.45 11.24
N ASN A 92 1.25 -0.81 11.75
CA ASN A 92 2.40 0.10 11.73
C ASN A 92 2.91 0.35 10.33
N TYR A 93 2.94 -0.67 9.49
CA TYR A 93 3.41 -0.51 8.12
C TYR A 93 2.48 0.41 7.31
N LEU A 94 1.16 0.19 7.45
CA LEU A 94 0.18 1.05 6.79
C LEU A 94 0.31 2.49 7.27
N TYR A 95 0.56 2.69 8.55
CA TYR A 95 0.73 4.02 9.10
C TYR A 95 1.97 4.69 8.50
N GLU A 96 3.08 3.97 8.41
CA GLU A 96 4.29 4.47 7.78
C GLU A 96 4.05 4.86 6.33
N LEU A 97 3.33 4.01 5.60
CA LEU A 97 2.99 4.31 4.21
C LEU A 97 2.16 5.59 4.11
N GLY A 98 1.25 5.78 5.06
CA GLY A 98 0.44 6.98 5.09
C GLY A 98 1.25 8.22 5.37
N GLN A 99 2.14 8.15 6.36
CA GLN A 99 2.95 9.30 6.73
C GLN A 99 3.96 9.68 5.66
N ASN A 100 4.51 8.69 4.96
CA ASN A 100 5.57 8.90 3.98
C ASN A 100 5.08 8.82 2.55
N GLN A 101 3.77 8.93 2.34
CA GLN A 101 3.17 8.71 1.02
C GLN A 101 3.81 9.60 -0.05
N LYS A 102 3.96 10.88 0.24
CA LYS A 102 4.46 11.82 -0.74
C LYS A 102 5.91 11.52 -1.13
N SER A 103 6.77 11.33 -0.15
CA SER A 103 8.17 11.05 -0.42
C SER A 103 8.36 9.69 -1.07
N ASN A 104 7.62 8.67 -0.62
CA ASN A 104 7.68 7.34 -1.23
C ASN A 104 7.25 7.38 -2.69
N TRP A 105 6.19 8.15 -2.97
CA TRP A 105 5.69 8.22 -4.35
C TRP A 105 6.67 8.92 -5.28
N ILE A 106 7.28 9.99 -4.79
CA ILE A 106 8.32 10.70 -5.56
C ILE A 106 9.48 9.76 -5.87
N ASP A 107 9.91 8.99 -4.88
CA ASP A 107 11.00 8.03 -5.06
C ASP A 107 10.63 6.95 -6.09
N TYR A 108 9.40 6.47 -6.06
CA TYR A 108 8.93 5.47 -7.01
C TYR A 108 8.94 6.04 -8.44
N LEU A 109 8.41 7.24 -8.62
CA LEU A 109 8.38 7.88 -9.94
C LEU A 109 9.79 8.11 -10.47
N HIS A 110 10.70 8.50 -9.58
CA HIS A 110 12.09 8.71 -9.95
C HIS A 110 12.73 7.41 -10.42
N THR A 111 12.49 6.33 -9.70
CA THR A 111 13.01 5.02 -10.06
C THR A 111 12.47 4.54 -11.41
N LEU A 112 11.17 4.74 -11.64
CA LEU A 112 10.57 4.42 -12.93
C LEU A 112 11.26 5.17 -14.06
N ASN A 113 11.45 6.46 -13.86
CA ASN A 113 12.06 7.31 -14.88
C ASN A 113 13.50 6.87 -15.18
N LYS A 114 14.27 6.56 -14.16
CA LYS A 114 15.66 6.11 -14.31
C LYS A 114 15.75 4.78 -15.06
N SER A 115 14.76 3.93 -14.90
CA SER A 115 14.73 2.62 -15.57
C SER A 115 14.15 2.69 -16.98
N GLY A 116 13.72 3.88 -17.44
CA GLY A 116 13.17 4.04 -18.78
C GLY A 116 11.71 3.72 -18.91
N HIS A 117 11.00 3.57 -17.80
CA HIS A 117 9.57 3.25 -17.81
C HIS A 117 8.73 4.46 -17.43
N LYS A 118 7.52 4.52 -17.97
CA LYS A 118 6.56 5.56 -17.63
C LYS A 118 5.27 4.93 -17.18
N ARG A 119 4.62 5.58 -16.20
CA ARG A 119 3.26 5.22 -15.87
C ARG A 119 2.36 5.60 -17.03
N LYS A 120 1.36 4.76 -17.28
CA LYS A 120 0.29 5.15 -18.17
C LYS A 120 -0.47 6.29 -17.53
N GLN A 121 -0.73 7.31 -18.32
CA GLN A 121 -1.55 8.40 -17.84
C GLN A 121 -2.96 8.22 -18.38
N ASP A 122 -3.94 8.42 -17.51
CA ASP A 122 -5.32 8.44 -17.95
C ASP A 122 -5.53 9.68 -18.77
N GLY A 123 -5.96 9.46 -19.95
CA GLY A 123 -6.11 10.42 -21.02
C GLY A 123 -6.83 11.68 -20.69
#